data_7b1eb0d9218537cdf672307f96d51fab
#
_entry.id   7b1eb0d9218537cdf672307f96d51fab
#
_cell.length_a   1.000
_cell.length_b   1.000
_cell.length_c   1.000
_cell.angle_alpha   90.00
_cell.angle_beta   90.00
_cell.angle_gamma   90.00
#
_symmetry.space_group_name_H-M   'P 1'
#
loop_
_entity.id
_entity.type
_entity.pdbx_description
1 polymer ?
#
loop_
_entity_poly.entity_id
_entity_poly.type
_entity_poly.pdbx_seq_one_letter_code
_entity_poly.pdbx_strand_id
1 'polypeptide(L)'
;LSDIFSNLQIELDQLYSKGLYRTLRTIESAQGPEVRINGRNVLLFSSNNYLGLANHPEVIRTSVEATQKYGVSSGASRLISGNMTLHEELEQRIAQFKGTEAAIVFSSGYMTNLGVIPALVGAKDLIVADKLNHASLIDGCRLSGATFRVYPHKNLKRLKELLEKRNQYKRALIVTDSVFSMDGDIAPIPELLKLAEKYDAWLMMDEAHATGILGKTGRGSLEHFNLRPSEHLIQMGTFSKALGSFGGFIAGSKVLIEYLKNTARTFFYSTSLPPGVLAASIKAIEIVDKEPERLKNLWGNVAHFKNGMKKVGARRAVPLPDSETPIIPILTGENERTLKLAEKLFEEGIFVPAVRPPTVAKGKCRLRFTVMATHTEEQIERCLKILRNIM
;
A
#
# COMPACT_ATOMS: atom_id res chain seq x y z
N LEU A 1 8.47 -44.84 7.75
CA LEU A 1 8.36 -43.79 6.74
C LEU A 1 8.64 -42.47 7.45
N SER A 2 9.78 -41.83 7.18
CA SER A 2 10.06 -40.50 7.68
C SER A 2 9.01 -39.56 7.07
N ASP A 3 8.30 -38.84 7.92
CA ASP A 3 7.36 -37.82 7.45
C ASP A 3 8.16 -36.77 6.66
N ILE A 4 7.88 -36.64 5.37
CA ILE A 4 8.55 -35.70 4.47
C ILE A 4 8.42 -34.24 4.98
N PHE A 5 7.44 -33.96 5.79
CA PHE A 5 7.17 -32.64 6.40
C PHE A 5 7.77 -32.46 7.80
N SER A 6 8.48 -33.46 8.36
CA SER A 6 9.07 -33.35 9.71
C SER A 6 10.00 -32.13 9.87
N ASN A 7 10.76 -31.79 8.85
CA ASN A 7 11.63 -30.60 8.85
C ASN A 7 10.84 -29.30 8.93
N LEU A 8 9.66 -29.24 8.30
CA LEU A 8 8.80 -28.05 8.37
C LEU A 8 8.21 -27.87 9.78
N GLN A 9 7.91 -28.98 10.51
CA GLN A 9 7.48 -28.91 11.89
C GLN A 9 8.57 -28.32 12.79
N ILE A 10 9.82 -28.73 12.63
CA ILE A 10 10.95 -28.16 13.37
C ILE A 10 11.08 -26.65 13.11
N GLU A 11 10.92 -26.20 11.86
CA GLU A 11 10.96 -24.77 11.51
C GLU A 11 9.79 -24.00 12.15
N LEU A 12 8.58 -24.56 12.15
CA LEU A 12 7.40 -23.97 12.82
C LEU A 12 7.63 -23.84 14.33
N ASP A 13 8.17 -24.85 14.99
CA ASP A 13 8.50 -24.82 16.43
C ASP A 13 9.55 -23.74 16.74
N GLN A 14 10.54 -23.55 15.83
CA GLN A 14 11.51 -22.45 15.93
C GLN A 14 10.86 -21.07 15.76
N LEU A 15 9.88 -20.92 14.85
CA LEU A 15 9.13 -19.69 14.71
C LEU A 15 8.32 -19.39 15.97
N TYR A 16 7.71 -20.43 16.55
CA TYR A 16 6.95 -20.31 17.79
C TYR A 16 7.84 -19.88 18.98
N SER A 17 8.97 -20.57 19.19
CA SER A 17 9.92 -20.26 20.28
C SER A 17 10.52 -18.85 20.19
N LYS A 18 10.69 -18.31 18.97
CA LYS A 18 11.18 -16.95 18.70
C LYS A 18 10.10 -15.87 18.75
N GLY A 19 8.84 -16.22 19.05
CA GLY A 19 7.70 -15.31 18.98
C GLY A 19 7.42 -14.75 17.59
N LEU A 20 7.80 -15.50 16.53
CA LEU A 20 7.61 -15.14 15.13
C LEU A 20 6.47 -15.89 14.45
N TYR A 21 5.92 -16.90 15.12
CA TYR A 21 4.75 -17.64 14.63
C TYR A 21 3.57 -16.68 14.43
N ARG A 22 2.82 -16.85 13.33
CA ARG A 22 1.72 -15.97 12.95
C ARG A 22 0.41 -16.74 12.93
N THR A 23 -0.60 -16.17 13.59
CA THR A 23 -1.97 -16.66 13.55
C THR A 23 -2.87 -15.65 12.85
N LEU A 24 -3.81 -16.15 12.06
CA LEU A 24 -4.84 -15.32 11.44
C LEU A 24 -5.98 -15.07 12.44
N ARG A 25 -6.50 -13.85 12.48
CA ARG A 25 -7.74 -13.52 13.19
C ARG A 25 -8.86 -13.35 12.18
N THR A 26 -9.92 -14.12 12.32
CA THR A 26 -11.06 -14.06 11.41
C THR A 26 -11.95 -12.87 11.75
N ILE A 27 -12.21 -12.01 10.77
CA ILE A 27 -13.18 -10.92 10.86
C ILE A 27 -14.52 -11.44 10.37
N GLU A 28 -15.54 -11.34 11.21
CA GLU A 28 -16.88 -11.89 11.01
C GLU A 28 -17.91 -10.85 10.54
N SER A 29 -17.47 -9.64 10.20
CA SER A 29 -18.31 -8.51 9.77
C SER A 29 -17.74 -7.81 8.56
N ALA A 30 -18.44 -6.82 8.02
CA ALA A 30 -17.89 -5.91 7.03
C ALA A 30 -16.70 -5.11 7.59
N GLN A 31 -15.79 -4.66 6.72
CA GLN A 31 -14.64 -3.83 7.09
C GLN A 31 -15.09 -2.40 7.41
N GLY A 32 -14.94 -2.00 8.65
CA GLY A 32 -15.30 -0.67 9.16
C GLY A 32 -14.45 -0.26 10.36
N PRO A 33 -14.75 0.85 11.01
CA PRO A 33 -14.07 1.29 12.23
C PRO A 33 -14.30 0.35 13.41
N GLU A 34 -15.38 -0.42 13.37
CA GLU A 34 -15.67 -1.52 14.29
C GLU A 34 -15.90 -2.80 13.49
N VAL A 35 -15.35 -3.90 13.98
CA VAL A 35 -15.49 -5.24 13.38
C VAL A 35 -15.77 -6.28 14.46
N ARG A 36 -16.35 -7.42 14.04
CA ARG A 36 -16.55 -8.57 14.94
C ARG A 36 -15.43 -9.59 14.74
N ILE A 37 -14.80 -9.98 15.86
CA ILE A 37 -13.76 -11.02 15.93
C ILE A 37 -14.06 -11.92 17.14
N ASN A 38 -14.16 -13.23 16.94
CA ASN A 38 -14.51 -14.22 17.97
C ASN A 38 -15.80 -13.83 18.71
N GLY A 39 -16.85 -13.41 17.97
CA GLY A 39 -18.14 -13.00 18.50
C GLY A 39 -18.14 -11.66 19.26
N ARG A 40 -17.00 -10.95 19.38
CA ARG A 40 -16.88 -9.67 20.11
C ARG A 40 -16.68 -8.51 19.14
N ASN A 41 -17.34 -7.39 19.40
CA ASN A 41 -17.09 -6.14 18.67
C ASN A 41 -15.81 -5.47 19.18
N VAL A 42 -14.92 -5.12 18.26
CA VAL A 42 -13.64 -4.45 18.55
C VAL A 42 -13.43 -3.26 17.62
N LEU A 43 -12.84 -2.19 18.13
CA LEU A 43 -12.43 -1.05 17.32
C LEU A 43 -11.20 -1.43 16.47
N LEU A 44 -11.26 -1.19 15.18
CA LEU A 44 -10.25 -1.58 14.20
C LEU A 44 -9.33 -0.40 13.85
N PHE A 45 -8.15 -0.37 14.46
CA PHE A 45 -7.11 0.62 14.14
C PHE A 45 -5.96 0.00 13.31
N SER A 46 -6.30 -0.87 12.36
CA SER A 46 -5.31 -1.58 11.51
C SER A 46 -5.69 -1.69 10.05
N SER A 47 -6.89 -1.25 9.66
CA SER A 47 -7.35 -1.35 8.28
C SER A 47 -6.65 -0.35 7.36
N ASN A 48 -6.36 -0.77 6.13
CA ASN A 48 -5.93 0.14 5.07
C ASN A 48 -7.12 0.75 4.30
N ASN A 49 -8.36 0.49 4.72
CA ASN A 49 -9.59 1.09 4.17
C ASN A 49 -9.75 2.55 4.65
N TYR A 50 -8.75 3.38 4.36
CA TYR A 50 -8.59 4.73 4.94
C TYR A 50 -9.81 5.64 4.76
N LEU A 51 -10.48 5.56 3.59
CA LEU A 51 -11.67 6.38 3.28
C LEU A 51 -12.99 5.69 3.65
N GLY A 52 -12.95 4.43 4.15
CA GLY A 52 -14.14 3.68 4.52
C GLY A 52 -14.98 3.22 3.32
N LEU A 53 -14.37 3.05 2.14
CA LEU A 53 -15.10 2.74 0.91
C LEU A 53 -15.38 1.25 0.71
N ALA A 54 -14.70 0.35 1.43
CA ALA A 54 -14.84 -1.10 1.25
C ALA A 54 -16.27 -1.65 1.51
N ASN A 55 -17.07 -0.94 2.31
CA ASN A 55 -18.47 -1.27 2.58
C ASN A 55 -19.41 -0.08 2.31
N HIS A 56 -18.98 0.85 1.45
CA HIS A 56 -19.82 1.98 1.05
C HIS A 56 -21.03 1.49 0.26
N PRO A 57 -22.28 1.91 0.59
CA PRO A 57 -23.49 1.41 -0.05
C PRO A 57 -23.49 1.49 -1.59
N GLU A 58 -23.03 2.62 -2.14
CA GLU A 58 -22.97 2.79 -3.61
C GLU A 58 -21.91 1.90 -4.26
N VAL A 59 -20.78 1.64 -3.60
CA VAL A 59 -19.74 0.73 -4.09
C VAL A 59 -20.28 -0.71 -4.13
N ILE A 60 -20.96 -1.12 -3.06
CA ILE A 60 -21.60 -2.44 -2.96
C ILE A 60 -22.67 -2.59 -4.05
N ARG A 61 -23.60 -1.63 -4.17
CA ARG A 61 -24.69 -1.63 -5.15
C ARG A 61 -24.13 -1.78 -6.56
N THR A 62 -23.16 -0.95 -6.94
CA THR A 62 -22.58 -0.97 -8.29
C THR A 62 -21.84 -2.27 -8.56
N SER A 63 -21.17 -2.86 -7.57
CA SER A 63 -20.53 -4.18 -7.67
C SER A 63 -21.56 -5.29 -7.92
N VAL A 64 -22.68 -5.28 -7.20
CA VAL A 64 -23.78 -6.26 -7.36
C VAL A 64 -24.40 -6.14 -8.75
N GLU A 65 -24.74 -4.93 -9.19
CA GLU A 65 -25.33 -4.68 -10.52
C GLU A 65 -24.40 -5.19 -11.65
N ALA A 66 -23.10 -4.90 -11.55
CA ALA A 66 -22.14 -5.38 -12.53
C ALA A 66 -22.00 -6.91 -12.52
N THR A 67 -22.02 -7.51 -11.33
CA THR A 67 -21.98 -8.98 -11.19
C THR A 67 -23.22 -9.65 -11.77
N GLN A 68 -24.40 -9.08 -11.56
CA GLN A 68 -25.65 -9.56 -12.16
C GLN A 68 -25.64 -9.46 -13.69
N LYS A 69 -25.07 -8.37 -14.23
CA LYS A 69 -25.05 -8.12 -15.68
C LYS A 69 -23.99 -8.95 -16.42
N TYR A 70 -22.79 -9.07 -15.84
CA TYR A 70 -21.61 -9.62 -16.52
C TYR A 70 -21.10 -10.95 -15.96
N GLY A 71 -21.68 -11.45 -14.86
CA GLY A 71 -21.20 -12.64 -14.15
C GLY A 71 -20.10 -12.35 -13.12
N VAL A 72 -19.62 -13.41 -12.47
CA VAL A 72 -18.64 -13.33 -11.35
C VAL A 72 -17.18 -13.35 -11.80
N SER A 73 -16.90 -13.58 -13.09
CA SER A 73 -15.54 -13.72 -13.63
C SER A 73 -15.42 -13.10 -15.01
N SER A 74 -14.24 -12.63 -15.36
CA SER A 74 -13.90 -12.23 -16.75
C SER A 74 -13.55 -13.42 -17.65
N GLY A 75 -13.44 -14.63 -17.10
CA GLY A 75 -13.28 -15.90 -17.82
C GLY A 75 -11.90 -16.19 -18.39
N ALA A 76 -11.03 -15.18 -18.57
CA ALA A 76 -9.71 -15.34 -19.17
C ALA A 76 -8.77 -14.17 -18.82
N SER A 77 -7.52 -14.23 -19.31
CA SER A 77 -6.62 -13.07 -19.30
C SER A 77 -7.06 -12.02 -20.32
N ARG A 78 -6.57 -10.79 -20.15
CA ARG A 78 -6.93 -9.61 -20.99
C ARG A 78 -6.69 -9.83 -22.48
N LEU A 79 -5.63 -10.52 -22.88
CA LEU A 79 -5.28 -10.76 -24.28
C LEU A 79 -6.06 -11.92 -24.93
N ILE A 80 -6.71 -12.76 -24.15
CA ILE A 80 -7.51 -13.87 -24.70
C ILE A 80 -8.95 -13.40 -24.91
N SER A 81 -9.77 -13.40 -23.87
CA SER A 81 -11.17 -12.95 -23.92
C SER A 81 -11.63 -12.22 -22.65
N GLY A 82 -10.71 -11.97 -21.73
CA GLY A 82 -11.01 -11.34 -20.43
C GLY A 82 -10.98 -9.82 -20.46
N ASN A 83 -10.85 -9.16 -21.63
CA ASN A 83 -10.90 -7.71 -21.74
C ASN A 83 -12.37 -7.27 -21.91
N MET A 84 -12.95 -6.74 -20.85
CA MET A 84 -14.35 -6.28 -20.83
C MET A 84 -14.39 -4.74 -20.87
N THR A 85 -15.51 -4.17 -21.27
CA THR A 85 -15.76 -2.71 -21.30
C THR A 85 -15.39 -2.02 -19.98
N LEU A 86 -15.71 -2.66 -18.83
CA LEU A 86 -15.38 -2.12 -17.51
C LEU A 86 -13.88 -2.00 -17.25
N HIS A 87 -13.02 -2.81 -17.89
CA HIS A 87 -11.59 -2.65 -17.78
C HIS A 87 -11.12 -1.34 -18.46
N GLU A 88 -11.60 -1.08 -19.67
CA GLU A 88 -11.24 0.11 -20.42
C GLU A 88 -11.77 1.38 -19.73
N GLU A 89 -12.99 1.32 -19.21
CA GLU A 89 -13.60 2.41 -18.44
C GLU A 89 -12.78 2.70 -17.17
N LEU A 90 -12.36 1.68 -16.41
CA LEU A 90 -11.54 1.86 -15.23
C LEU A 90 -10.15 2.44 -15.58
N GLU A 91 -9.52 1.94 -16.66
CA GLU A 91 -8.22 2.46 -17.14
C GLU A 91 -8.31 3.93 -17.54
N GLN A 92 -9.37 4.32 -18.26
CA GLN A 92 -9.63 5.73 -18.60
C GLN A 92 -9.87 6.57 -17.34
N ARG A 93 -10.66 6.06 -16.39
CA ARG A 93 -10.96 6.77 -15.15
C ARG A 93 -9.71 6.99 -14.29
N ILE A 94 -8.82 5.99 -14.19
CA ILE A 94 -7.54 6.13 -13.49
C ILE A 94 -6.62 7.10 -14.21
N ALA A 95 -6.51 7.06 -15.53
CA ALA A 95 -5.69 8.01 -16.27
C ALA A 95 -6.13 9.46 -15.99
N GLN A 96 -7.44 9.73 -16.02
CA GLN A 96 -8.01 11.04 -15.67
C GLN A 96 -7.72 11.42 -14.22
N PHE A 97 -7.95 10.49 -13.27
CA PHE A 97 -7.73 10.72 -11.85
C PHE A 97 -6.25 11.01 -11.53
N LYS A 98 -5.32 10.35 -12.20
CA LYS A 98 -3.87 10.54 -12.02
C LYS A 98 -3.27 11.64 -12.91
N GLY A 99 -4.07 12.24 -13.81
CA GLY A 99 -3.61 13.27 -14.74
C GLY A 99 -2.59 12.79 -15.74
N THR A 100 -2.71 11.51 -16.21
CA THR A 100 -1.80 10.89 -17.17
C THR A 100 -2.49 10.60 -18.49
N GLU A 101 -1.72 10.27 -19.53
CA GLU A 101 -2.24 9.97 -20.86
C GLU A 101 -3.00 8.64 -20.91
N ALA A 102 -2.56 7.65 -20.14
CA ALA A 102 -3.14 6.31 -20.11
C ALA A 102 -2.89 5.60 -18.80
N ALA A 103 -3.60 4.50 -18.58
CA ALA A 103 -3.39 3.58 -17.46
C ALA A 103 -3.62 2.13 -17.90
N ILE A 104 -3.11 1.18 -17.10
CA ILE A 104 -3.31 -0.27 -17.26
C ILE A 104 -3.57 -0.90 -15.90
N VAL A 105 -4.52 -1.84 -15.83
CA VAL A 105 -4.98 -2.47 -14.58
C VAL A 105 -4.47 -3.90 -14.48
N PHE A 106 -4.03 -4.28 -13.27
CA PHE A 106 -3.53 -5.60 -12.90
C PHE A 106 -4.39 -6.22 -11.78
N SER A 107 -4.27 -7.54 -11.59
CA SER A 107 -5.04 -8.29 -10.59
C SER A 107 -4.74 -7.91 -9.15
N SER A 108 -3.58 -7.35 -8.83
CA SER A 108 -3.25 -6.79 -7.50
C SER A 108 -2.06 -5.84 -7.59
N GLY A 109 -1.85 -5.01 -6.55
CA GLY A 109 -0.66 -4.17 -6.45
C GLY A 109 0.65 -4.98 -6.43
N TYR A 110 0.64 -6.15 -5.77
CA TYR A 110 1.80 -7.04 -5.76
C TYR A 110 2.14 -7.52 -7.18
N MET A 111 1.15 -8.00 -7.92
CA MET A 111 1.32 -8.46 -9.31
C MET A 111 1.67 -7.32 -10.26
N THR A 112 1.24 -6.09 -9.97
CA THR A 112 1.66 -4.90 -10.72
C THR A 112 3.18 -4.73 -10.64
N ASN A 113 3.75 -4.70 -9.45
CA ASN A 113 5.19 -4.53 -9.25
C ASN A 113 6.00 -5.68 -9.86
N LEU A 114 5.55 -6.93 -9.67
CA LEU A 114 6.20 -8.11 -10.25
C LEU A 114 6.14 -8.18 -11.77
N GLY A 115 5.15 -7.58 -12.39
CA GLY A 115 5.02 -7.55 -13.85
C GLY A 115 5.76 -6.38 -14.49
N VAL A 116 5.66 -5.21 -13.89
CA VAL A 116 6.13 -3.95 -14.47
C VAL A 116 7.64 -3.79 -14.37
N ILE A 117 8.23 -4.03 -13.19
CA ILE A 117 9.67 -3.86 -13.01
C ILE A 117 10.47 -4.74 -13.95
N PRO A 118 10.23 -6.08 -14.04
CA PRO A 118 10.96 -6.92 -14.99
C PRO A 118 10.65 -6.66 -16.47
N ALA A 119 9.50 -6.03 -16.77
CA ALA A 119 9.19 -5.61 -18.14
C ALA A 119 10.01 -4.40 -18.58
N LEU A 120 10.33 -3.49 -17.66
CA LEU A 120 11.04 -2.24 -17.96
C LEU A 120 12.55 -2.40 -18.01
N VAL A 121 13.12 -3.26 -17.15
CA VAL A 121 14.57 -3.39 -16.94
C VAL A 121 15.01 -4.86 -16.83
N GLY A 122 16.25 -5.14 -17.26
CA GLY A 122 16.82 -6.47 -17.29
C GLY A 122 18.35 -6.47 -17.07
N ALA A 123 19.03 -7.54 -17.46
CA ALA A 123 20.45 -7.83 -17.12
C ALA A 123 21.46 -6.71 -17.45
N LYS A 124 21.15 -5.83 -18.42
CA LYS A 124 22.04 -4.72 -18.82
C LYS A 124 21.65 -3.37 -18.16
N ASP A 125 20.72 -3.41 -17.23
CA ASP A 125 20.12 -2.20 -16.66
C ASP A 125 20.45 -2.10 -15.17
N LEU A 126 20.27 -0.89 -14.59
CA LEU A 126 20.46 -0.58 -13.19
C LEU A 126 19.10 -0.37 -12.51
N ILE A 127 18.91 -0.98 -11.36
CA ILE A 127 17.83 -0.62 -10.42
C ILE A 127 18.45 -0.08 -9.14
N VAL A 128 17.92 1.05 -8.67
CA VAL A 128 18.29 1.64 -7.38
C VAL A 128 17.03 1.81 -6.55
N ALA A 129 16.96 1.13 -5.38
CA ALA A 129 15.76 1.08 -4.56
C ALA A 129 16.01 1.52 -3.11
N ASP A 130 15.00 2.17 -2.50
CA ASP A 130 15.04 2.46 -1.08
C ASP A 130 15.00 1.17 -0.24
N LYS A 131 15.76 1.16 0.86
CA LYS A 131 15.89 -0.02 1.76
C LYS A 131 14.56 -0.44 2.39
N LEU A 132 13.63 0.49 2.61
CA LEU A 132 12.35 0.24 3.27
C LEU A 132 11.19 -0.02 2.31
N ASN A 133 11.47 -0.16 1.02
CA ASN A 133 10.46 -0.49 0.02
C ASN A 133 9.67 -1.75 0.36
N HIS A 134 8.42 -1.77 -0.07
CA HIS A 134 7.54 -2.92 0.05
C HIS A 134 8.13 -4.17 -0.60
N ALA A 135 7.84 -5.36 -0.04
CA ALA A 135 8.36 -6.64 -0.52
C ALA A 135 8.15 -6.85 -2.02
N SER A 136 6.98 -6.47 -2.57
CA SER A 136 6.69 -6.62 -4.00
C SER A 136 7.61 -5.82 -4.91
N LEU A 137 8.08 -4.64 -4.49
CA LEU A 137 9.07 -3.86 -5.22
C LEU A 137 10.43 -4.56 -5.20
N ILE A 138 10.85 -5.06 -4.04
CA ILE A 138 12.11 -5.80 -3.89
C ILE A 138 12.09 -7.09 -4.71
N ASP A 139 10.98 -7.83 -4.69
CA ASP A 139 10.83 -9.07 -5.44
C ASP A 139 10.80 -8.80 -6.96
N GLY A 140 10.11 -7.75 -7.39
CA GLY A 140 10.14 -7.29 -8.80
C GLY A 140 11.55 -6.90 -9.24
N CYS A 141 12.30 -6.17 -8.39
CA CYS A 141 13.70 -5.81 -8.66
C CYS A 141 14.59 -7.06 -8.82
N ARG A 142 14.45 -8.05 -7.96
CA ARG A 142 15.20 -9.31 -8.02
C ARG A 142 14.83 -10.13 -9.26
N LEU A 143 13.54 -10.21 -9.58
CA LEU A 143 13.02 -10.97 -10.73
C LEU A 143 13.50 -10.40 -12.07
N SER A 144 13.80 -9.11 -12.17
CA SER A 144 14.24 -8.45 -13.40
C SER A 144 15.60 -8.93 -13.92
N GLY A 145 16.46 -9.46 -13.05
CA GLY A 145 17.86 -9.79 -13.38
C GLY A 145 18.77 -8.58 -13.61
N ALA A 146 18.27 -7.35 -13.37
CA ALA A 146 19.07 -6.13 -13.48
C ALA A 146 20.11 -6.01 -12.37
N THR A 147 21.11 -5.15 -12.55
CA THR A 147 22.03 -4.79 -11.46
C THR A 147 21.25 -4.05 -10.38
N PHE A 148 20.93 -4.76 -9.31
CA PHE A 148 20.12 -4.24 -8.22
C PHE A 148 20.98 -3.64 -7.10
N ARG A 149 20.75 -2.37 -6.74
CA ARG A 149 21.42 -1.63 -5.67
C ARG A 149 20.38 -1.05 -4.71
N VAL A 150 20.69 -1.11 -3.42
CA VAL A 150 19.84 -0.56 -2.36
C VAL A 150 20.55 0.61 -1.71
N TYR A 151 19.84 1.71 -1.49
CA TYR A 151 20.33 2.84 -0.71
C TYR A 151 19.60 2.92 0.65
N PRO A 152 20.29 3.46 1.70
CA PRO A 152 19.66 3.66 3.00
C PRO A 152 18.45 4.58 2.87
N HIS A 153 17.43 4.32 3.67
CA HIS A 153 16.15 5.02 3.62
C HIS A 153 16.30 6.54 3.52
N LYS A 154 15.70 7.12 2.46
CA LYS A 154 15.72 8.55 2.11
C LYS A 154 17.12 9.17 1.93
N ASN A 155 18.18 8.38 1.81
CA ASN A 155 19.54 8.90 1.66
C ASN A 155 19.83 9.30 0.21
N LEU A 156 19.45 10.53 -0.14
CA LEU A 156 19.64 11.11 -1.49
C LEU A 156 21.12 11.20 -1.91
N LYS A 157 22.05 11.41 -0.95
CA LYS A 157 23.49 11.42 -1.24
C LYS A 157 23.93 10.06 -1.78
N ARG A 158 23.55 8.97 -1.07
CA ARG A 158 23.90 7.63 -1.52
C ARG A 158 23.21 7.24 -2.84
N LEU A 159 21.96 7.64 -3.03
CA LEU A 159 21.26 7.47 -4.31
C LEU A 159 22.03 8.15 -5.46
N LYS A 160 22.44 9.41 -5.27
CA LYS A 160 23.22 10.16 -6.27
C LYS A 160 24.51 9.44 -6.62
N GLU A 161 25.30 8.99 -5.64
CA GLU A 161 26.55 8.23 -5.85
C GLU A 161 26.35 6.96 -6.69
N LEU A 162 25.20 6.28 -6.53
CA LEU A 162 24.86 5.10 -7.32
C LEU A 162 24.48 5.47 -8.75
N LEU A 163 23.76 6.59 -8.95
CA LEU A 163 23.35 7.09 -10.25
C LEU A 163 24.52 7.70 -11.07
N GLU A 164 25.60 8.15 -10.43
CA GLU A 164 26.81 8.61 -11.12
C GLU A 164 27.43 7.52 -12.03
N LYS A 165 27.08 6.24 -11.78
CA LYS A 165 27.48 5.09 -12.61
C LYS A 165 26.49 4.77 -13.73
N ARG A 166 25.44 5.61 -13.93
CA ARG A 166 24.34 5.36 -14.87
C ARG A 166 24.82 5.01 -16.29
N ASN A 167 25.86 5.67 -16.77
CA ASN A 167 26.40 5.48 -18.13
C ASN A 167 26.98 4.08 -18.39
N GLN A 168 27.18 3.26 -17.36
CA GLN A 168 27.61 1.86 -17.49
C GLN A 168 26.46 0.91 -17.86
N TYR A 169 25.22 1.41 -17.86
CA TYR A 169 24.00 0.62 -18.06
C TYR A 169 23.18 1.17 -19.22
N LYS A 170 22.39 0.29 -19.86
CA LYS A 170 21.50 0.69 -20.95
C LYS A 170 20.35 1.57 -20.43
N ARG A 171 19.74 1.17 -19.30
CA ARG A 171 18.63 1.87 -18.64
C ARG A 171 18.89 1.99 -17.15
N ALA A 172 18.21 2.91 -16.48
CA ALA A 172 18.19 2.97 -15.02
C ALA A 172 16.78 3.20 -14.51
N LEU A 173 16.44 2.55 -13.40
CA LEU A 173 15.16 2.66 -12.72
C LEU A 173 15.39 2.94 -11.24
N ILE A 174 14.85 4.04 -10.75
CA ILE A 174 14.72 4.34 -9.32
C ILE A 174 13.36 3.79 -8.88
N VAL A 175 13.33 3.04 -7.77
CA VAL A 175 12.10 2.43 -7.26
C VAL A 175 11.90 2.82 -5.81
N THR A 176 10.71 3.35 -5.47
CA THR A 176 10.37 3.74 -4.10
C THR A 176 8.89 3.60 -3.80
N ASP A 177 8.54 3.25 -2.55
CA ASP A 177 7.23 3.62 -2.02
C ASP A 177 7.13 5.14 -1.93
N SER A 178 5.99 5.72 -2.21
CA SER A 178 5.72 7.15 -1.97
C SER A 178 5.36 7.43 -0.52
N VAL A 179 4.69 6.46 0.13
CA VAL A 179 4.41 6.43 1.56
C VAL A 179 4.84 5.07 2.10
N PHE A 180 5.78 5.05 3.02
CA PHE A 180 6.30 3.82 3.59
C PHE A 180 5.34 3.20 4.59
N SER A 181 4.88 2.00 4.30
CA SER A 181 3.75 1.35 4.96
C SER A 181 3.93 1.08 6.45
N MET A 182 5.19 0.97 6.93
CA MET A 182 5.49 0.64 8.32
C MET A 182 5.81 1.86 9.16
N ASP A 183 6.31 2.93 8.56
CA ASP A 183 6.74 4.15 9.25
C ASP A 183 5.75 5.32 9.04
N GLY A 184 4.97 5.30 7.97
CA GLY A 184 3.97 6.32 7.66
C GLY A 184 4.57 7.64 7.19
N ASP A 185 5.83 7.65 6.81
CA ASP A 185 6.54 8.82 6.30
C ASP A 185 6.49 8.86 4.75
N ILE A 186 6.70 10.03 4.19
CA ILE A 186 6.60 10.30 2.75
C ILE A 186 8.01 10.32 2.14
N ALA A 187 8.17 9.73 0.95
CA ALA A 187 9.40 9.80 0.19
C ALA A 187 9.64 11.23 -0.36
N PRO A 188 10.89 11.68 -0.49
CA PRO A 188 11.24 12.99 -1.06
C PRO A 188 11.10 12.97 -2.59
N ILE A 189 9.85 12.84 -3.09
CA ILE A 189 9.52 12.66 -4.51
C ILE A 189 10.09 13.79 -5.40
N PRO A 190 10.02 15.09 -5.00
CA PRO A 190 10.59 16.16 -5.84
C PRO A 190 12.09 15.99 -6.11
N GLU A 191 12.85 15.60 -5.09
CA GLU A 191 14.30 15.39 -5.18
C GLU A 191 14.62 14.11 -5.96
N LEU A 192 13.82 13.06 -5.78
CA LEU A 192 13.96 11.80 -6.53
C LEU A 192 13.70 12.03 -8.02
N LEU A 193 12.68 12.80 -8.39
CA LEU A 193 12.37 13.14 -9.77
C LEU A 193 13.48 13.95 -10.40
N LYS A 194 13.99 14.98 -9.70
CA LYS A 194 15.17 15.77 -10.18
C LYS A 194 16.40 14.90 -10.44
N LEU A 195 16.62 13.88 -9.60
CA LEU A 195 17.72 12.93 -9.81
C LEU A 195 17.44 12.02 -11.00
N ALA A 196 16.20 11.55 -11.17
CA ALA A 196 15.80 10.74 -12.33
C ALA A 196 16.01 11.50 -13.64
N GLU A 197 15.54 12.73 -13.74
CA GLU A 197 15.74 13.62 -14.90
C GLU A 197 17.22 13.89 -15.16
N LYS A 198 17.98 14.24 -14.11
CA LYS A 198 19.42 14.56 -14.23
C LYS A 198 20.24 13.39 -14.77
N TYR A 199 19.90 12.16 -14.38
CA TYR A 199 20.68 10.97 -14.72
C TYR A 199 20.02 10.12 -15.82
N ASP A 200 19.05 10.64 -16.55
CA ASP A 200 18.30 9.91 -17.58
C ASP A 200 17.84 8.53 -17.05
N ALA A 201 17.15 8.54 -15.93
CA ALA A 201 16.58 7.37 -15.28
C ALA A 201 15.05 7.50 -15.18
N TRP A 202 14.34 6.40 -15.04
CA TRP A 202 12.93 6.41 -14.65
C TRP A 202 12.79 6.38 -13.13
N LEU A 203 11.76 7.03 -12.62
CA LEU A 203 11.31 6.95 -11.24
C LEU A 203 9.97 6.22 -11.22
N MET A 204 9.94 5.01 -10.69
CA MET A 204 8.71 4.29 -10.36
C MET A 204 8.39 4.51 -8.89
N MET A 205 7.26 5.17 -8.62
CA MET A 205 6.75 5.37 -7.27
C MET A 205 5.51 4.53 -7.04
N ASP A 206 5.52 3.76 -5.95
CA ASP A 206 4.38 3.00 -5.46
C ASP A 206 3.52 3.88 -4.56
N GLU A 207 2.36 4.26 -5.05
CA GLU A 207 1.38 5.09 -4.36
C GLU A 207 0.27 4.30 -3.66
N ALA A 208 0.52 3.03 -3.33
CA ALA A 208 -0.47 2.20 -2.68
C ALA A 208 -1.02 2.79 -1.37
N HIS A 209 -0.23 3.59 -0.66
CA HIS A 209 -0.63 4.31 0.54
C HIS A 209 -0.81 5.82 0.34
N ALA A 210 -0.71 6.32 -0.90
CA ALA A 210 -0.85 7.74 -1.23
C ALA A 210 -2.12 8.03 -2.06
N THR A 211 -2.47 7.15 -3.01
CA THR A 211 -3.69 7.28 -3.84
C THR A 211 -4.93 7.29 -2.95
N GLY A 212 -5.78 8.29 -3.10
CA GLY A 212 -6.96 8.56 -2.26
C GLY A 212 -6.67 9.28 -0.95
N ILE A 213 -5.39 9.60 -0.63
CA ILE A 213 -4.99 10.13 0.68
C ILE A 213 -4.19 11.43 0.57
N LEU A 214 -3.12 11.43 -0.24
CA LEU A 214 -2.26 12.58 -0.41
C LEU A 214 -2.79 13.55 -1.47
N GLY A 215 -2.48 14.82 -1.27
CA GLY A 215 -2.98 15.91 -2.10
C GLY A 215 -4.32 16.46 -1.64
N LYS A 216 -4.71 17.59 -2.17
CA LYS A 216 -5.93 18.32 -1.80
C LYS A 216 -7.21 17.55 -2.15
N THR A 217 -7.16 16.77 -3.24
CA THR A 217 -8.29 15.98 -3.75
C THR A 217 -8.00 14.47 -3.75
N GLY A 218 -6.90 14.03 -3.10
CA GLY A 218 -6.55 12.61 -2.96
C GLY A 218 -5.91 11.99 -4.20
N ARG A 219 -5.39 12.79 -5.15
CA ARG A 219 -4.78 12.25 -6.37
C ARG A 219 -3.39 11.65 -6.15
N GLY A 220 -2.83 11.78 -4.94
CA GLY A 220 -1.55 11.18 -4.58
C GLY A 220 -0.39 12.16 -4.51
N SER A 221 0.82 11.64 -4.68
CA SER A 221 2.05 12.38 -4.40
C SER A 221 2.30 13.53 -5.36
N LEU A 222 1.92 13.42 -6.64
CA LEU A 222 2.11 14.53 -7.58
C LEU A 222 1.30 15.75 -7.16
N GLU A 223 0.03 15.56 -6.80
CA GLU A 223 -0.80 16.66 -6.28
C GLU A 223 -0.25 17.20 -4.96
N HIS A 224 0.18 16.32 -4.04
CA HIS A 224 0.73 16.70 -2.75
C HIS A 224 1.94 17.63 -2.87
N PHE A 225 2.84 17.33 -3.79
CA PHE A 225 4.05 18.12 -4.03
C PHE A 225 3.91 19.17 -5.15
N ASN A 226 2.69 19.34 -5.70
CA ASN A 226 2.44 20.25 -6.82
C ASN A 226 3.36 19.98 -8.04
N LEU A 227 3.57 18.69 -8.35
CA LEU A 227 4.35 18.22 -9.50
C LEU A 227 3.43 17.88 -10.66
N ARG A 228 3.99 17.93 -11.87
CA ARG A 228 3.31 17.48 -13.10
C ARG A 228 3.81 16.09 -13.49
N PRO A 229 2.98 15.29 -14.20
CA PRO A 229 3.47 14.09 -14.85
C PRO A 229 4.68 14.38 -15.75
N SER A 230 5.65 13.48 -15.78
CA SER A 230 6.89 13.58 -16.55
C SER A 230 7.13 12.23 -17.24
N GLU A 231 7.83 12.22 -18.37
CA GLU A 231 8.24 11.00 -19.06
C GLU A 231 9.19 10.12 -18.25
N HIS A 232 9.84 10.71 -17.25
CA HIS A 232 10.67 9.99 -16.28
C HIS A 232 9.87 9.33 -15.16
N LEU A 233 8.54 9.53 -15.09
CA LEU A 233 7.74 9.14 -13.94
C LEU A 233 6.74 8.04 -14.28
N ILE A 234 6.72 7.00 -13.45
CA ILE A 234 5.80 5.87 -13.51
C ILE A 234 5.03 5.83 -12.20
N GLN A 235 3.71 6.07 -12.26
CA GLN A 235 2.83 6.03 -11.10
C GLN A 235 2.21 4.63 -10.97
N MET A 236 2.62 3.88 -9.97
CA MET A 236 1.96 2.64 -9.57
C MET A 236 0.99 2.93 -8.43
N GLY A 237 -0.17 2.29 -8.42
CA GLY A 237 -1.12 2.39 -7.31
C GLY A 237 -1.97 1.14 -7.16
N THR A 238 -2.86 1.15 -6.14
CA THR A 238 -3.78 0.05 -5.88
C THR A 238 -5.18 0.54 -5.55
N PHE A 239 -6.18 -0.27 -5.88
CA PHE A 239 -7.57 -0.06 -5.48
C PHE A 239 -7.88 -0.66 -4.11
N SER A 240 -6.98 -1.47 -3.53
CA SER A 240 -7.27 -2.34 -2.38
C SER A 240 -7.12 -1.67 -1.01
N LYS A 241 -6.85 -0.37 -0.95
CA LYS A 241 -6.67 0.39 0.29
C LYS A 241 -7.68 1.53 0.41
N ALA A 242 -7.29 2.78 0.18
CA ALA A 242 -8.20 3.92 0.29
C ALA A 242 -9.43 3.80 -0.61
N LEU A 243 -9.28 3.22 -1.79
CA LEU A 243 -10.40 2.99 -2.73
C LEU A 243 -11.28 1.79 -2.38
N GLY A 244 -10.97 1.02 -1.33
CA GLY A 244 -11.84 -0.01 -0.76
C GLY A 244 -12.25 -1.16 -1.69
N SER A 245 -11.51 -1.40 -2.79
CA SER A 245 -11.79 -2.42 -3.79
C SER A 245 -10.64 -3.43 -3.89
N PHE A 246 -10.27 -3.90 -5.09
CA PHE A 246 -9.17 -4.82 -5.32
C PHE A 246 -8.50 -4.57 -6.67
N GLY A 247 -7.19 -4.89 -6.77
CA GLY A 247 -6.39 -4.70 -7.98
C GLY A 247 -5.30 -3.65 -7.81
N GLY A 248 -4.48 -3.51 -8.85
CA GLY A 248 -3.45 -2.48 -8.95
C GLY A 248 -3.41 -1.88 -10.34
N PHE A 249 -2.66 -0.80 -10.52
CA PHE A 249 -2.57 -0.11 -11.80
C PHE A 249 -1.21 0.55 -11.99
N ILE A 250 -0.89 0.81 -13.26
CA ILE A 250 0.14 1.79 -13.65
C ILE A 250 -0.58 2.91 -14.42
N ALA A 251 -0.20 4.15 -14.12
CA ALA A 251 -0.58 5.35 -14.84
C ALA A 251 0.66 6.08 -15.34
N GLY A 252 0.66 6.52 -16.61
CA GLY A 252 1.80 7.18 -17.25
C GLY A 252 1.54 7.54 -18.69
N SER A 253 2.61 7.63 -19.50
CA SER A 253 2.50 7.93 -20.92
C SER A 253 1.83 6.78 -21.71
N LYS A 254 1.20 7.11 -22.81
CA LYS A 254 0.58 6.14 -23.71
C LYS A 254 1.59 5.09 -24.19
N VAL A 255 2.81 5.50 -24.50
CA VAL A 255 3.89 4.60 -24.95
C VAL A 255 4.25 3.60 -23.86
N LEU A 256 4.37 4.03 -22.61
CA LEU A 256 4.62 3.15 -21.48
C LEU A 256 3.51 2.09 -21.34
N ILE A 257 2.26 2.52 -21.39
CA ILE A 257 1.12 1.63 -21.22
C ILE A 257 1.03 0.60 -22.35
N GLU A 258 1.22 1.02 -23.61
CA GLU A 258 1.26 0.09 -24.74
C GLU A 258 2.43 -0.90 -24.63
N TYR A 259 3.60 -0.44 -24.18
CA TYR A 259 4.73 -1.33 -23.92
C TYR A 259 4.40 -2.38 -22.87
N LEU A 260 3.82 -1.98 -21.74
CA LEU A 260 3.45 -2.89 -20.64
C LEU A 260 2.37 -3.90 -21.05
N LYS A 261 1.40 -3.53 -21.87
CA LYS A 261 0.41 -4.47 -22.42
C LYS A 261 1.06 -5.62 -23.19
N ASN A 262 2.22 -5.38 -23.80
CA ASN A 262 2.92 -6.34 -24.64
C ASN A 262 4.08 -7.06 -23.91
N THR A 263 4.48 -6.63 -22.71
CA THR A 263 5.68 -7.14 -22.04
C THR A 263 5.47 -7.57 -20.59
N ALA A 264 4.48 -7.01 -19.90
CA ALA A 264 4.22 -7.32 -18.50
C ALA A 264 3.59 -8.70 -18.33
N ARG A 265 4.38 -9.70 -17.93
CA ARG A 265 3.97 -11.11 -17.82
C ARG A 265 2.75 -11.32 -16.91
N THR A 266 2.67 -10.60 -15.78
CA THR A 266 1.55 -10.71 -14.85
C THR A 266 0.24 -10.14 -15.39
N PHE A 267 0.31 -9.33 -16.46
CA PHE A 267 -0.86 -8.82 -17.16
C PHE A 267 -1.48 -9.88 -18.06
N PHE A 268 -0.69 -10.54 -18.90
CA PHE A 268 -1.25 -11.43 -19.91
C PHE A 268 -1.28 -12.90 -19.52
N TYR A 269 -0.60 -13.32 -18.44
CA TYR A 269 -0.68 -14.70 -17.93
C TYR A 269 -1.58 -14.87 -16.71
N SER A 270 -2.27 -13.79 -16.28
CA SER A 270 -3.25 -13.86 -15.20
C SER A 270 -4.67 -13.64 -15.73
N THR A 271 -5.65 -14.36 -15.18
CA THR A 271 -7.07 -14.03 -15.35
C THR A 271 -7.33 -12.60 -14.89
N SER A 272 -8.12 -11.86 -15.65
CA SER A 272 -8.43 -10.46 -15.38
C SER A 272 -9.32 -10.27 -14.15
N LEU A 273 -9.41 -9.04 -13.66
CA LEU A 273 -10.32 -8.68 -12.56
C LEU A 273 -11.79 -8.98 -12.90
N PRO A 274 -12.57 -9.45 -11.91
CA PRO A 274 -14.00 -9.70 -12.10
C PRO A 274 -14.79 -8.39 -12.28
N PRO A 275 -15.93 -8.43 -13.01
CA PRO A 275 -16.75 -7.26 -13.31
C PRO A 275 -17.20 -6.46 -12.09
N GLY A 276 -17.62 -7.16 -11.02
CA GLY A 276 -18.04 -6.50 -9.79
C GLY A 276 -16.93 -5.68 -9.12
N VAL A 277 -15.68 -6.16 -9.19
CA VAL A 277 -14.50 -5.45 -8.67
C VAL A 277 -14.15 -4.23 -9.52
N LEU A 278 -14.25 -4.34 -10.83
CA LEU A 278 -14.01 -3.23 -11.76
C LEU A 278 -15.01 -2.10 -11.52
N ALA A 279 -16.31 -2.43 -11.46
CA ALA A 279 -17.38 -1.47 -11.21
C ALA A 279 -17.26 -0.81 -9.82
N ALA A 280 -16.90 -1.60 -8.81
CA ALA A 280 -16.60 -1.08 -7.47
C ALA A 280 -15.45 -0.08 -7.48
N SER A 281 -14.37 -0.36 -8.23
CA SER A 281 -13.21 0.53 -8.33
C SER A 281 -13.55 1.84 -9.05
N ILE A 282 -14.32 1.78 -10.14
CA ILE A 282 -14.83 2.96 -10.86
C ILE A 282 -15.66 3.83 -9.91
N LYS A 283 -16.62 3.21 -9.22
CA LYS A 283 -17.48 3.92 -8.25
C LYS A 283 -16.70 4.53 -7.12
N ALA A 284 -15.70 3.84 -6.58
CA ALA A 284 -14.85 4.35 -5.51
C ALA A 284 -14.09 5.64 -5.92
N ILE A 285 -13.57 5.69 -7.16
CA ILE A 285 -12.92 6.89 -7.69
C ILE A 285 -13.92 8.05 -7.81
N GLU A 286 -15.15 7.76 -8.31
CA GLU A 286 -16.21 8.76 -8.39
C GLU A 286 -16.57 9.34 -7.02
N ILE A 287 -16.63 8.50 -5.98
CA ILE A 287 -16.94 8.94 -4.62
C ILE A 287 -15.83 9.82 -4.08
N VAL A 288 -14.55 9.49 -4.32
CA VAL A 288 -13.43 10.37 -3.92
C VAL A 288 -13.55 11.76 -4.55
N ASP A 289 -13.96 11.83 -5.82
CA ASP A 289 -14.18 13.12 -6.50
C ASP A 289 -15.42 13.89 -5.99
N LYS A 290 -16.49 13.18 -5.62
CA LYS A 290 -17.78 13.77 -5.24
C LYS A 290 -17.95 14.06 -3.74
N GLU A 291 -17.20 13.36 -2.88
CA GLU A 291 -17.31 13.43 -1.42
C GLU A 291 -15.98 13.89 -0.78
N PRO A 292 -15.51 15.13 -1.05
CA PRO A 292 -14.23 15.64 -0.53
C PRO A 292 -14.18 15.68 1.01
N GLU A 293 -15.34 15.70 1.68
CA GLU A 293 -15.46 15.62 3.13
C GLU A 293 -14.86 14.33 3.71
N ARG A 294 -14.82 13.22 2.94
CA ARG A 294 -14.15 11.98 3.41
C ARG A 294 -12.67 12.19 3.65
N LEU A 295 -12.00 12.85 2.71
CA LEU A 295 -10.58 13.16 2.86
C LEU A 295 -10.36 14.15 4.01
N LYS A 296 -11.23 15.16 4.14
CA LYS A 296 -11.20 16.12 5.26
C LYS A 296 -11.39 15.41 6.60
N ASN A 297 -12.35 14.50 6.71
CA ASN A 297 -12.63 13.73 7.91
C ASN A 297 -11.43 12.82 8.26
N LEU A 298 -10.82 12.16 7.25
CA LEU A 298 -9.61 11.37 7.46
C LEU A 298 -8.52 12.21 8.13
N TRP A 299 -8.20 13.37 7.57
CA TRP A 299 -7.13 14.21 8.09
C TRP A 299 -7.49 14.86 9.43
N GLY A 300 -8.76 15.18 9.69
CA GLY A 300 -9.28 15.61 10.99
C GLY A 300 -9.05 14.53 12.05
N ASN A 301 -9.44 13.29 11.76
CA ASN A 301 -9.25 12.13 12.64
C ASN A 301 -7.76 11.82 12.89
N VAL A 302 -6.91 11.92 11.85
CA VAL A 302 -5.46 11.78 11.99
C VAL A 302 -4.87 12.83 12.92
N ALA A 303 -5.24 14.09 12.74
CA ALA A 303 -4.78 15.18 13.60
C ALA A 303 -5.23 14.98 15.05
N HIS A 304 -6.50 14.60 15.25
CA HIS A 304 -7.06 14.31 16.58
C HIS A 304 -6.29 13.18 17.27
N PHE A 305 -6.11 12.04 16.58
CA PHE A 305 -5.38 10.89 17.13
C PHE A 305 -3.92 11.25 17.46
N LYS A 306 -3.20 11.93 16.56
CA LYS A 306 -1.81 12.36 16.79
C LYS A 306 -1.68 13.31 17.99
N ASN A 307 -2.57 14.29 18.10
CA ASN A 307 -2.57 15.21 19.23
C ASN A 307 -2.85 14.51 20.57
N GLY A 308 -3.78 13.55 20.57
CA GLY A 308 -4.03 12.67 21.72
C GLY A 308 -2.81 11.83 22.08
N MET A 309 -2.11 11.26 21.08
CA MET A 309 -0.91 10.47 21.27
C MET A 309 0.28 11.27 21.82
N LYS A 310 0.46 12.53 21.43
CA LYS A 310 1.46 13.42 22.05
C LYS A 310 1.26 13.54 23.56
N LYS A 311 0.00 13.65 24.01
CA LYS A 311 -0.33 13.68 25.45
C LYS A 311 -0.06 12.35 26.15
N VAL A 312 -0.24 11.21 25.47
CA VAL A 312 0.13 9.87 25.97
C VAL A 312 1.65 9.74 26.06
N GLY A 313 2.37 10.07 24.99
CA GLY A 313 3.84 9.97 24.90
C GLY A 313 4.56 10.90 25.88
N ALA A 314 4.09 12.13 26.07
CA ALA A 314 4.66 13.09 27.02
C ALA A 314 4.66 12.57 28.47
N ARG A 315 3.68 11.73 28.83
CA ARG A 315 3.60 11.13 30.17
C ARG A 315 4.51 9.92 30.36
N ARG A 316 4.93 9.25 29.28
CA ARG A 316 5.60 7.94 29.32
C ARG A 316 6.89 7.87 28.51
N ALA A 317 7.42 9.00 28.02
CA ALA A 317 8.65 9.10 27.22
C ALA A 317 8.69 8.12 26.02
N VAL A 318 7.54 7.86 25.39
CA VAL A 318 7.47 7.03 24.17
C VAL A 318 7.71 7.93 22.95
N PRO A 319 8.79 7.72 22.20
CA PRO A 319 9.01 8.47 20.96
C PRO A 319 7.89 8.17 19.97
N LEU A 320 7.17 9.21 19.52
CA LEU A 320 6.26 9.10 18.39
C LEU A 320 7.08 9.42 17.14
N PRO A 321 7.12 8.55 16.14
CA PRO A 321 7.72 8.89 14.86
C PRO A 321 6.97 10.07 14.23
N ASP A 322 7.68 10.89 13.45
CA ASP A 322 7.09 11.94 12.62
C ASP A 322 6.33 11.31 11.43
N SER A 323 5.25 10.60 11.74
CA SER A 323 4.35 10.10 10.69
C SER A 323 3.61 11.27 10.06
N GLU A 324 3.61 11.33 8.75
CA GLU A 324 2.95 12.37 7.96
C GLU A 324 1.60 11.92 7.38
N THR A 325 1.20 10.67 7.66
CA THR A 325 0.05 10.00 7.01
C THR A 325 -0.91 9.40 8.05
N PRO A 326 -2.00 8.76 7.62
CA PRO A 326 -2.90 8.01 8.52
C PRO A 326 -2.26 6.79 9.19
N ILE A 327 -1.02 6.44 8.85
CA ILE A 327 -0.26 5.35 9.46
C ILE A 327 0.55 5.91 10.62
N ILE A 328 0.25 5.48 11.84
CA ILE A 328 0.86 6.02 13.07
C ILE A 328 1.50 4.85 13.83
N PRO A 329 2.81 4.59 13.64
CA PRO A 329 3.51 3.53 14.35
C PRO A 329 3.86 3.94 15.77
N ILE A 330 3.74 3.01 16.72
CA ILE A 330 4.23 3.14 18.09
C ILE A 330 5.36 2.13 18.29
N LEU A 331 6.60 2.60 18.36
CA LEU A 331 7.77 1.74 18.51
C LEU A 331 7.76 1.09 19.89
N THR A 332 7.86 -0.23 19.92
CA THR A 332 7.86 -1.05 21.15
C THR A 332 9.19 -1.77 21.36
N GLY A 333 10.00 -1.89 20.30
CA GLY A 333 11.33 -2.48 20.29
C GLY A 333 11.34 -3.99 20.13
N GLU A 334 10.97 -4.75 21.16
CA GLU A 334 11.08 -6.21 21.18
C GLU A 334 9.78 -6.95 20.85
N ASN A 335 9.91 -8.17 20.30
CA ASN A 335 8.78 -9.02 19.89
C ASN A 335 7.78 -9.26 21.02
N GLU A 336 8.28 -9.74 22.16
CA GLU A 336 7.44 -10.14 23.30
C GLU A 336 6.63 -8.96 23.85
N ARG A 337 7.28 -7.81 24.03
CA ARG A 337 6.62 -6.58 24.48
C ARG A 337 5.52 -6.16 23.50
N THR A 338 5.80 -6.23 22.19
CA THR A 338 4.84 -5.85 21.15
C THR A 338 3.62 -6.76 21.16
N LEU A 339 3.84 -8.07 21.28
CA LEU A 339 2.76 -9.06 21.38
C LEU A 339 1.89 -8.85 22.62
N LYS A 340 2.52 -8.68 23.79
CA LYS A 340 1.79 -8.42 25.05
C LYS A 340 0.95 -7.15 24.99
N LEU A 341 1.46 -6.08 24.36
CA LEU A 341 0.71 -4.83 24.20
C LEU A 341 -0.45 -5.00 23.22
N ALA A 342 -0.24 -5.69 22.09
CA ALA A 342 -1.30 -5.95 21.11
C ALA A 342 -2.43 -6.80 21.72
N GLU A 343 -2.09 -7.81 22.54
CA GLU A 343 -3.08 -8.65 23.21
C GLU A 343 -3.87 -7.89 24.27
N LYS A 344 -3.21 -7.10 25.12
CA LYS A 344 -3.90 -6.22 26.09
C LYS A 344 -4.85 -5.24 25.41
N LEU A 345 -4.45 -4.65 24.28
CA LEU A 345 -5.34 -3.79 23.50
C LEU A 345 -6.55 -4.56 22.97
N PHE A 346 -6.34 -5.80 22.52
CA PHE A 346 -7.41 -6.65 22.03
C PHE A 346 -8.40 -7.03 23.14
N GLU A 347 -7.91 -7.35 24.36
CA GLU A 347 -8.73 -7.60 25.55
C GLU A 347 -9.63 -6.40 25.90
N GLU A 348 -9.10 -5.17 25.72
CA GLU A 348 -9.83 -3.91 25.91
C GLU A 348 -10.73 -3.53 24.71
N GLY A 349 -10.82 -4.39 23.69
CA GLY A 349 -11.68 -4.19 22.52
C GLY A 349 -11.07 -3.28 21.44
N ILE A 350 -9.72 -3.26 21.31
CA ILE A 350 -9.02 -2.54 20.25
C ILE A 350 -8.13 -3.51 19.48
N PHE A 351 -8.32 -3.59 18.16
CA PHE A 351 -7.48 -4.43 17.31
C PHE A 351 -6.42 -3.62 16.59
N VAL A 352 -5.15 -3.86 16.96
CA VAL A 352 -3.94 -3.30 16.33
C VAL A 352 -2.91 -4.41 16.19
N PRO A 353 -2.31 -4.62 15.01
CA PRO A 353 -1.36 -5.69 14.79
C PRO A 353 0.01 -5.38 15.42
N ALA A 354 0.64 -6.43 15.95
CA ALA A 354 2.05 -6.43 16.32
C ALA A 354 2.92 -6.62 15.08
N VAL A 355 3.58 -5.57 14.60
CA VAL A 355 4.51 -5.64 13.47
C VAL A 355 5.90 -6.04 13.98
N ARG A 356 6.41 -7.15 13.44
CA ARG A 356 7.63 -7.84 13.88
C ARG A 356 8.50 -8.26 12.69
N PRO A 357 9.74 -8.71 12.90
CA PRO A 357 10.54 -9.32 11.85
C PRO A 357 9.81 -10.48 11.12
N PRO A 358 10.04 -10.67 9.82
CA PRO A 358 10.97 -9.94 8.95
C PRO A 358 10.38 -8.64 8.37
N THR A 359 9.12 -8.27 8.70
CA THR A 359 8.45 -7.06 8.18
C THR A 359 9.20 -5.78 8.58
N VAL A 360 9.77 -5.77 9.77
CA VAL A 360 10.66 -4.70 10.29
C VAL A 360 11.95 -5.31 10.82
N ALA A 361 13.01 -4.50 10.96
CA ALA A 361 14.26 -4.97 11.50
C ALA A 361 14.13 -5.39 12.99
N LYS A 362 15.02 -6.28 13.46
CA LYS A 362 15.14 -6.65 14.88
C LYS A 362 15.32 -5.41 15.73
N GLY A 363 14.63 -5.33 16.87
CA GLY A 363 14.63 -4.16 17.76
C GLY A 363 13.77 -2.98 17.25
N LYS A 364 13.05 -3.14 16.15
CA LYS A 364 12.17 -2.12 15.55
C LYS A 364 10.70 -2.54 15.51
N CYS A 365 10.31 -3.48 16.39
CA CYS A 365 8.92 -3.89 16.51
C CYS A 365 8.03 -2.73 16.92
N ARG A 366 6.79 -2.75 16.47
CA ARG A 366 5.83 -1.66 16.66
C ARG A 366 4.39 -2.13 16.64
N LEU A 367 3.52 -1.37 17.27
CA LEU A 367 2.10 -1.39 17.01
C LEU A 367 1.85 -0.40 15.86
N ARG A 368 1.21 -0.85 14.77
CA ARG A 368 0.93 -0.01 13.61
C ARG A 368 -0.53 0.41 13.62
N PHE A 369 -0.79 1.59 14.16
CA PHE A 369 -2.12 2.19 14.09
C PHE A 369 -2.39 2.75 12.71
N THR A 370 -3.65 2.60 12.27
CA THR A 370 -4.18 3.28 11.09
C THR A 370 -5.51 3.93 11.46
N VAL A 371 -5.69 5.16 11.02
CA VAL A 371 -6.92 5.92 11.23
C VAL A 371 -7.71 5.94 9.93
N MET A 372 -9.04 5.80 10.02
CA MET A 372 -9.97 5.88 8.88
C MET A 372 -10.83 7.14 8.96
N ALA A 373 -11.31 7.59 7.80
CA ALA A 373 -12.27 8.69 7.68
C ALA A 373 -13.58 8.44 8.45
N THR A 374 -13.92 7.17 8.63
CA THR A 374 -15.15 6.69 9.27
C THR A 374 -15.04 6.44 10.78
N HIS A 375 -13.86 6.60 11.38
CA HIS A 375 -13.76 6.63 12.84
C HIS A 375 -14.51 7.84 13.40
N THR A 376 -15.27 7.63 14.49
CA THR A 376 -15.86 8.74 15.23
C THR A 376 -14.89 9.30 16.25
N GLU A 377 -15.15 10.52 16.73
CA GLU A 377 -14.36 11.15 17.78
C GLU A 377 -14.37 10.33 19.08
N GLU A 378 -15.52 9.76 19.44
CA GLU A 378 -15.67 8.89 20.63
C GLU A 378 -14.85 7.62 20.52
N GLN A 379 -14.78 7.02 19.32
CA GLN A 379 -13.97 5.82 19.08
C GLN A 379 -12.46 6.13 19.22
N ILE A 380 -12.04 7.28 18.72
CA ILE A 380 -10.65 7.76 18.83
C ILE A 380 -10.31 8.03 20.31
N GLU A 381 -11.17 8.78 21.05
CA GLU A 381 -10.94 9.07 22.46
C GLU A 381 -10.96 7.81 23.33
N ARG A 382 -11.83 6.85 23.05
CA ARG A 382 -11.82 5.54 23.72
C ARG A 382 -10.47 4.84 23.53
N CYS A 383 -9.95 4.80 22.29
CA CYS A 383 -8.63 4.22 22.00
C CYS A 383 -7.52 4.95 22.77
N LEU A 384 -7.49 6.28 22.73
CA LEU A 384 -6.50 7.11 23.43
C LEU A 384 -6.54 6.93 24.95
N LYS A 385 -7.74 6.79 25.55
CA LYS A 385 -7.94 6.52 26.98
C LYS A 385 -7.31 5.17 27.36
N ILE A 386 -7.58 4.12 26.59
CA ILE A 386 -7.03 2.78 26.81
C ILE A 386 -5.50 2.80 26.67
N LEU A 387 -4.97 3.45 25.64
CA LEU A 387 -3.53 3.61 25.45
C LEU A 387 -2.85 4.32 26.64
N ARG A 388 -3.48 5.33 27.24
CA ARG A 388 -2.95 6.01 28.44
C ARG A 388 -2.82 5.07 29.64
N ASN A 389 -3.67 4.05 29.74
CA ASN A 389 -3.65 3.10 30.85
C ASN A 389 -2.66 1.94 30.64
N ILE A 390 -2.48 1.51 29.38
CA ILE A 390 -1.68 0.34 29.02
C ILE A 390 -0.20 0.68 28.82
N MET A 391 0.10 1.83 28.22
CA MET A 391 1.46 2.27 27.90
C MET A 391 2.09 3.08 29.02
#